data_0fedb64dbc9893da1b54d4bab2825f7a
#
_entry.id   0fedb64dbc9893da1b54d4bab2825f7a
#
_cell.length_a   1.000
_cell.length_b   1.000
_cell.length_c   1.000
_cell.angle_alpha   90.00
_cell.angle_beta   90.00
_cell.angle_gamma   90.00
#
_symmetry.space_group_name_H-M   'P 1'
#
loop_
_entity.id
_entity.type
_entity.pdbx_description
1 polymer ?
#
loop_
_entity_poly.entity_id
_entity_poly.type
_entity_poly.pdbx_seq_one_letter_code
_entity_poly.pdbx_strand_id
1 'polypeptide(L)'
;MIEDKSPQRTSIAQLGEFGLIDHLTKNFEINQPSTLKGIGDDAAVLDLKDKKIVVSTDLLIEGVHFDLAYMPLRHLGYKAVVVNVSDICAMNAKATHITVSVAVSNRFPLEALEELFDGITLAANEYKVDVIGGDTTSSQKGLIISITAIGEADENEIAYRGGANQSDLLVVTGDIGAAYMGLQVLEREKQVFQVNPNSQPDLDAYTYIIERQLKPEARKDVRTLLHALEIKPTSMIDISDGLSSEIMHLCKQSKVGCNLYEDKLPLDPQFMNVCEEFNLDATTVAINGGEDYELLFTIAMDDFDKIKGNPNFTIIGHMTQESEGIHLVTRANTRIPLKARGWDAIAEE
;
A
#
# COMPACT_ATOMS: atom_id res chain seq x y z
N MET A 1 26.88 -40.79 -3.84
CA MET A 1 27.21 -39.42 -4.24
C MET A 1 25.89 -38.64 -4.27
N ILE A 2 25.70 -37.74 -3.36
CA ILE A 2 24.55 -36.84 -3.33
C ILE A 2 24.92 -35.76 -4.35
N GLU A 3 24.20 -35.71 -5.47
CA GLU A 3 24.32 -34.61 -6.43
C GLU A 3 23.94 -33.32 -5.73
N ASP A 4 24.89 -32.42 -5.60
CA ASP A 4 24.69 -31.06 -5.10
C ASP A 4 23.86 -30.30 -6.16
N LYS A 5 22.55 -30.24 -5.94
CA LYS A 5 21.63 -29.45 -6.76
C LYS A 5 21.57 -28.01 -6.25
N SER A 6 22.72 -27.37 -6.15
CA SER A 6 22.70 -25.91 -6.01
C SER A 6 22.12 -25.31 -7.29
N PRO A 7 21.07 -24.45 -7.22
CA PRO A 7 20.53 -23.83 -8.40
C PRO A 7 21.64 -23.05 -9.10
N GLN A 8 21.75 -23.25 -10.43
CA GLN A 8 22.73 -22.55 -11.25
C GLN A 8 22.40 -21.05 -11.19
N ARG A 9 23.32 -20.26 -10.65
CA ARG A 9 23.15 -18.81 -10.54
C ARG A 9 23.82 -18.13 -11.71
N THR A 10 23.05 -17.30 -12.42
CA THR A 10 23.54 -16.53 -13.56
C THR A 10 23.99 -15.15 -13.11
N SER A 11 25.21 -14.76 -13.43
CA SER A 11 25.69 -13.40 -13.14
C SER A 11 25.05 -12.40 -14.10
N ILE A 12 24.45 -11.34 -13.55
CA ILE A 12 23.84 -10.26 -14.33
C ILE A 12 24.85 -9.56 -15.25
N ALA A 13 26.14 -9.57 -14.87
CA ALA A 13 27.23 -9.02 -15.70
C ALA A 13 27.37 -9.73 -17.07
N GLN A 14 26.85 -10.96 -17.23
CA GLN A 14 26.87 -11.68 -18.49
C GLN A 14 25.93 -11.08 -19.54
N LEU A 15 24.84 -10.42 -19.11
CA LEU A 15 23.86 -9.81 -20.01
C LEU A 15 24.23 -8.37 -20.36
N GLY A 16 24.98 -7.70 -19.51
CA GLY A 16 25.15 -6.26 -19.58
C GLY A 16 23.87 -5.49 -19.25
N GLU A 17 23.91 -4.17 -19.25
CA GLU A 17 22.76 -3.32 -18.86
C GLU A 17 21.57 -3.52 -19.81
N PHE A 18 21.75 -3.28 -21.10
CA PHE A 18 20.65 -3.38 -22.07
C PHE A 18 20.10 -4.81 -22.22
N GLY A 19 20.98 -5.82 -22.19
CA GLY A 19 20.53 -7.21 -22.23
C GLY A 19 19.74 -7.61 -20.99
N LEU A 20 20.07 -7.07 -19.81
CA LEU A 20 19.30 -7.28 -18.59
C LEU A 20 17.92 -6.61 -18.69
N ILE A 21 17.84 -5.36 -19.15
CA ILE A 21 16.57 -4.64 -19.35
C ILE A 21 15.67 -5.42 -20.32
N ASP A 22 16.16 -5.78 -21.48
CA ASP A 22 15.40 -6.55 -22.48
C ASP A 22 14.89 -7.88 -21.90
N HIS A 23 15.73 -8.58 -21.12
CA HIS A 23 15.37 -9.86 -20.52
C HIS A 23 14.26 -9.73 -19.48
N LEU A 24 14.34 -8.74 -18.59
CA LEU A 24 13.39 -8.52 -17.50
C LEU A 24 12.04 -7.95 -17.99
N THR A 25 12.06 -7.15 -19.05
CA THR A 25 10.86 -6.44 -19.53
C THR A 25 10.08 -7.16 -20.64
N LYS A 26 10.60 -8.28 -21.16
CA LYS A 26 10.01 -9.03 -22.29
C LYS A 26 8.57 -9.50 -22.10
N ASN A 27 8.13 -9.65 -20.82
CA ASN A 27 6.80 -10.16 -20.47
C ASN A 27 5.79 -9.05 -20.16
N PHE A 28 6.18 -7.78 -20.24
CA PHE A 28 5.23 -6.69 -20.00
C PHE A 28 4.29 -6.52 -21.19
N GLU A 29 3.01 -6.50 -20.90
CA GLU A 29 1.95 -6.28 -21.89
C GLU A 29 1.45 -4.84 -21.85
N ILE A 30 1.08 -4.28 -23.00
CA ILE A 30 0.42 -2.98 -23.09
C ILE A 30 -1.09 -3.22 -22.92
N ASN A 31 -1.66 -2.68 -21.85
CA ASN A 31 -3.06 -2.80 -21.49
C ASN A 31 -3.85 -1.50 -21.74
N GLN A 32 -3.15 -0.37 -21.82
CA GLN A 32 -3.80 0.94 -21.92
C GLN A 32 -3.77 1.46 -23.36
N PRO A 33 -4.94 1.87 -23.92
CA PRO A 33 -4.99 2.45 -25.25
C PRO A 33 -4.28 3.80 -25.36
N SER A 34 -3.99 4.44 -24.23
CA SER A 34 -3.21 5.67 -24.15
C SER A 34 -1.71 5.47 -24.35
N THR A 35 -1.20 4.24 -24.27
CA THR A 35 0.21 3.94 -24.53
C THR A 35 0.46 3.87 -26.03
N LEU A 36 1.04 4.93 -26.61
CA LEU A 36 1.47 4.94 -28.02
C LEU A 36 2.84 4.30 -28.21
N LYS A 37 3.75 4.51 -27.26
CA LYS A 37 5.08 3.91 -27.20
C LYS A 37 5.47 3.67 -25.73
N GLY A 38 5.78 2.44 -25.38
CA GLY A 38 6.30 2.05 -24.06
C GLY A 38 7.81 1.89 -24.06
N ILE A 39 8.31 0.84 -23.36
CA ILE A 39 9.72 0.52 -23.22
C ILE A 39 10.42 0.32 -24.58
N GLY A 40 11.70 0.72 -24.68
CA GLY A 40 12.54 0.48 -25.85
C GLY A 40 12.79 1.73 -26.70
N ASP A 41 12.62 2.91 -26.14
CA ASP A 41 13.02 4.20 -26.70
C ASP A 41 13.49 5.12 -25.56
N ASP A 42 14.04 6.32 -25.86
CA ASP A 42 14.51 7.26 -24.84
C ASP A 42 13.41 7.71 -23.89
N ALA A 43 12.14 7.72 -24.32
CA ALA A 43 10.98 8.04 -23.51
C ALA A 43 9.71 7.31 -23.98
N ALA A 44 8.78 7.10 -23.06
CA ALA A 44 7.44 6.64 -23.38
C ALA A 44 6.59 7.77 -23.96
N VAL A 45 5.63 7.43 -24.85
CA VAL A 45 4.69 8.38 -25.43
C VAL A 45 3.27 7.98 -25.09
N LEU A 46 2.56 8.89 -24.41
CA LEU A 46 1.19 8.70 -23.94
C LEU A 46 0.24 9.72 -24.57
N ASP A 47 -0.97 9.29 -24.93
CA ASP A 47 -2.10 10.14 -25.34
C ASP A 47 -3.21 10.09 -24.30
N LEU A 48 -3.20 10.98 -23.32
CA LEU A 48 -4.16 11.04 -22.20
C LEU A 48 -5.36 11.95 -22.45
N LYS A 49 -5.44 12.60 -23.61
CA LYS A 49 -6.54 13.47 -24.08
C LYS A 49 -6.92 14.54 -23.04
N ASP A 50 -8.22 14.64 -22.73
CA ASP A 50 -8.80 15.69 -21.86
C ASP A 50 -8.84 15.32 -20.37
N LYS A 51 -8.27 14.17 -19.98
CA LYS A 51 -8.24 13.73 -18.58
C LYS A 51 -7.21 14.52 -17.76
N LYS A 52 -7.51 14.70 -16.48
CA LYS A 52 -6.50 15.15 -15.51
C LYS A 52 -5.55 13.99 -15.19
N ILE A 53 -4.27 14.31 -15.05
CA ILE A 53 -3.21 13.38 -14.72
C ILE A 53 -2.93 13.44 -13.23
N VAL A 54 -2.91 12.27 -12.61
CA VAL A 54 -2.50 12.08 -11.21
C VAL A 54 -1.19 11.32 -11.21
N VAL A 55 -0.19 11.79 -10.46
CA VAL A 55 1.14 11.18 -10.41
C VAL A 55 1.57 11.02 -8.96
N SER A 56 2.04 9.83 -8.60
CA SER A 56 2.68 9.55 -7.31
C SER A 56 3.97 8.78 -7.52
N THR A 57 4.87 8.81 -6.53
CA THR A 57 6.10 8.03 -6.55
C THR A 57 6.54 7.68 -5.14
N ASP A 58 6.86 6.39 -4.94
CA ASP A 58 7.44 5.86 -3.72
C ASP A 58 8.81 5.28 -3.93
N LEU A 59 9.56 5.21 -2.84
CA LEU A 59 10.91 4.66 -2.78
C LEU A 59 10.95 3.58 -1.70
N LEU A 60 11.23 2.34 -2.08
CA LEU A 60 11.42 1.21 -1.17
C LEU A 60 12.92 0.90 -1.03
N ILE A 61 13.41 0.90 0.20
CA ILE A 61 14.84 0.70 0.53
C ILE A 61 14.98 -0.51 1.45
N GLU A 62 15.87 -1.45 1.08
CA GLU A 62 16.22 -2.60 1.91
C GLU A 62 16.74 -2.16 3.29
N GLY A 63 16.21 -2.78 4.34
CA GLY A 63 16.53 -2.48 5.72
C GLY A 63 15.76 -1.28 6.31
N VAL A 64 14.93 -0.59 5.50
CA VAL A 64 14.04 0.49 5.94
C VAL A 64 12.58 0.07 5.71
N HIS A 65 12.19 -0.23 4.47
CA HIS A 65 10.82 -0.55 4.08
C HIS A 65 10.57 -2.06 3.95
N PHE A 66 11.62 -2.86 3.83
CA PHE A 66 11.54 -4.31 3.72
C PHE A 66 12.83 -4.98 4.18
N ASP A 67 12.72 -6.24 4.63
CA ASP A 67 13.86 -7.09 4.96
C ASP A 67 13.79 -8.40 4.17
N LEU A 68 14.84 -8.68 3.41
CA LEU A 68 14.95 -9.88 2.58
C LEU A 68 15.08 -11.18 3.40
N ALA A 69 15.22 -11.09 4.72
CA ALA A 69 15.20 -12.28 5.58
C ALA A 69 13.82 -12.97 5.60
N TYR A 70 12.74 -12.20 5.36
CA TYR A 70 11.37 -12.72 5.35
C TYR A 70 10.50 -12.21 4.18
N MET A 71 10.97 -11.22 3.39
CA MET A 71 10.25 -10.69 2.24
C MET A 71 10.69 -11.42 0.96
N PRO A 72 9.87 -12.32 0.37
CA PRO A 72 10.16 -12.92 -0.92
C PRO A 72 10.20 -11.86 -2.02
N LEU A 73 11.16 -11.95 -2.94
CA LEU A 73 11.35 -10.94 -4.00
C LEU A 73 10.12 -10.76 -4.89
N ARG A 74 9.39 -11.85 -5.16
CA ARG A 74 8.14 -11.77 -5.92
C ARG A 74 7.06 -10.98 -5.19
N HIS A 75 6.92 -11.14 -3.87
CA HIS A 75 6.00 -10.33 -3.06
C HIS A 75 6.46 -8.87 -3.00
N LEU A 76 7.76 -8.64 -2.85
CA LEU A 76 8.33 -7.29 -2.88
C LEU A 76 8.02 -6.56 -4.19
N GLY A 77 8.22 -7.23 -5.35
CA GLY A 77 7.89 -6.66 -6.65
C GLY A 77 6.40 -6.32 -6.78
N TYR A 78 5.52 -7.21 -6.30
CA TYR A 78 4.08 -6.96 -6.26
C TYR A 78 3.74 -5.75 -5.37
N LYS A 79 4.21 -5.76 -4.12
CA LYS A 79 4.00 -4.68 -3.14
C LYS A 79 4.49 -3.33 -3.66
N ALA A 80 5.66 -3.29 -4.31
CA ALA A 80 6.22 -2.05 -4.85
C ALA A 80 5.29 -1.36 -5.88
N VAL A 81 4.55 -2.13 -6.67
CA VAL A 81 3.53 -1.58 -7.57
C VAL A 81 2.29 -1.16 -6.78
N VAL A 82 1.83 -1.99 -5.84
CA VAL A 82 0.60 -1.78 -5.09
C VAL A 82 0.62 -0.50 -4.29
N VAL A 83 1.71 -0.19 -3.58
CA VAL A 83 1.81 1.02 -2.75
C VAL A 83 1.59 2.29 -3.59
N ASN A 84 2.18 2.35 -4.77
CA ASN A 84 2.00 3.48 -5.70
C ASN A 84 0.60 3.52 -6.35
N VAL A 85 0.02 2.36 -6.66
CA VAL A 85 -1.35 2.28 -7.18
C VAL A 85 -2.36 2.71 -6.12
N SER A 86 -2.08 2.45 -4.84
CA SER A 86 -2.89 2.88 -3.70
C SER A 86 -3.03 4.39 -3.65
N ASP A 87 -1.95 5.15 -3.82
CA ASP A 87 -1.98 6.61 -3.91
C ASP A 87 -2.91 7.12 -5.01
N ILE A 88 -2.85 6.46 -6.18
CA ILE A 88 -3.72 6.83 -7.30
C ILE A 88 -5.19 6.53 -6.96
N CYS A 89 -5.47 5.40 -6.30
CA CYS A 89 -6.80 5.05 -5.81
C CYS A 89 -7.29 6.06 -4.75
N ALA A 90 -6.41 6.53 -3.87
CA ALA A 90 -6.68 7.55 -2.85
C ALA A 90 -7.09 8.91 -3.44
N MET A 91 -6.73 9.18 -4.69
CA MET A 91 -7.19 10.34 -5.44
C MET A 91 -8.50 10.10 -6.21
N ASN A 92 -9.17 8.96 -5.99
CA ASN A 92 -10.34 8.48 -6.76
C ASN A 92 -10.07 8.44 -8.28
N ALA A 93 -8.82 8.18 -8.65
CA ALA A 93 -8.35 8.10 -10.02
C ALA A 93 -8.12 6.64 -10.45
N LYS A 94 -8.01 6.41 -11.75
CA LYS A 94 -7.67 5.12 -12.34
C LYS A 94 -6.18 5.10 -12.63
N ALA A 95 -5.41 4.22 -12.00
CA ALA A 95 -4.03 3.96 -12.37
C ALA A 95 -3.97 3.38 -13.80
N THR A 96 -3.01 3.83 -14.60
CA THR A 96 -2.88 3.46 -16.02
C THR A 96 -1.47 3.07 -16.41
N HIS A 97 -0.45 3.74 -15.88
CA HIS A 97 0.94 3.52 -16.25
C HIS A 97 1.84 3.57 -15.04
N ILE A 98 2.97 2.86 -15.11
CA ILE A 98 4.04 2.94 -14.13
C ILE A 98 5.41 3.01 -14.82
N THR A 99 6.38 3.65 -14.15
CA THR A 99 7.81 3.49 -14.43
C THR A 99 8.48 2.80 -13.25
N VAL A 100 9.49 1.96 -13.52
CA VAL A 100 10.17 1.16 -12.50
C VAL A 100 11.66 1.43 -12.54
N SER A 101 12.21 2.01 -11.48
CA SER A 101 13.64 2.22 -11.33
C SER A 101 14.20 1.32 -10.22
N VAL A 102 15.28 0.59 -10.53
CA VAL A 102 15.88 -0.39 -9.61
C VAL A 102 17.38 -0.14 -9.48
N ALA A 103 17.87 0.01 -8.24
CA ALA A 103 19.29 0.01 -7.96
C ALA A 103 19.66 -1.29 -7.23
N VAL A 104 20.57 -2.07 -7.84
CA VAL A 104 20.87 -3.45 -7.44
C VAL A 104 22.33 -3.62 -7.07
N SER A 105 22.62 -4.28 -5.96
CA SER A 105 23.99 -4.67 -5.63
C SER A 105 24.41 -5.93 -6.39
N ASN A 106 25.70 -6.09 -6.64
CA ASN A 106 26.27 -7.23 -7.36
C ASN A 106 26.13 -8.60 -6.65
N ARG A 107 25.57 -8.62 -5.45
CA ARG A 107 25.23 -9.86 -4.72
C ARG A 107 23.97 -10.56 -5.26
N PHE A 108 23.13 -9.85 -6.03
CA PHE A 108 21.93 -10.42 -6.59
C PHE A 108 22.25 -11.14 -7.90
N PRO A 109 21.91 -12.41 -8.03
CA PRO A 109 21.96 -13.12 -9.30
C PRO A 109 20.78 -12.70 -10.18
N LEU A 110 20.83 -13.06 -11.45
CA LEU A 110 19.76 -12.78 -12.42
C LEU A 110 18.42 -13.34 -11.96
N GLU A 111 18.40 -14.56 -11.43
CA GLU A 111 17.19 -15.27 -11.00
C GLU A 111 16.45 -14.50 -9.88
N ALA A 112 17.18 -13.80 -9.02
CA ALA A 112 16.58 -12.96 -7.98
C ALA A 112 15.86 -11.74 -8.58
N LEU A 113 16.42 -11.15 -9.64
CA LEU A 113 15.76 -10.06 -10.36
C LEU A 113 14.57 -10.55 -11.17
N GLU A 114 14.65 -11.75 -11.76
CA GLU A 114 13.51 -12.38 -12.43
C GLU A 114 12.32 -12.54 -11.46
N GLU A 115 12.54 -13.03 -10.24
CA GLU A 115 11.49 -13.13 -9.20
C GLU A 115 10.89 -11.77 -8.84
N LEU A 116 11.71 -10.73 -8.70
CA LEU A 116 11.24 -9.37 -8.42
C LEU A 116 10.34 -8.87 -9.56
N PHE A 117 10.81 -9.01 -10.81
CA PHE A 117 10.08 -8.56 -11.99
C PHE A 117 8.85 -9.40 -12.31
N ASP A 118 8.83 -10.69 -11.93
CA ASP A 118 7.62 -11.52 -11.97
C ASP A 118 6.54 -10.94 -11.03
N GLY A 119 6.92 -10.48 -9.85
CA GLY A 119 6.02 -9.80 -8.93
C GLY A 119 5.46 -8.50 -9.50
N ILE A 120 6.32 -7.65 -10.09
CA ILE A 120 5.93 -6.42 -10.78
C ILE A 120 4.97 -6.72 -11.92
N THR A 121 5.27 -7.72 -12.74
CA THR A 121 4.43 -8.15 -13.88
C THR A 121 3.06 -8.63 -13.40
N LEU A 122 3.03 -9.41 -12.32
CA LEU A 122 1.78 -9.89 -11.73
C LEU A 122 0.90 -8.73 -11.28
N ALA A 123 1.46 -7.76 -10.56
CA ALA A 123 0.73 -6.57 -10.11
C ALA A 123 0.29 -5.70 -11.31
N ALA A 124 1.17 -5.45 -12.27
CA ALA A 124 0.83 -4.67 -13.47
C ALA A 124 -0.36 -5.28 -14.23
N ASN A 125 -0.40 -6.60 -14.36
CA ASN A 125 -1.50 -7.32 -14.98
C ASN A 125 -2.79 -7.29 -14.12
N GLU A 126 -2.67 -7.42 -12.80
CA GLU A 126 -3.82 -7.34 -11.88
C GLU A 126 -4.47 -5.97 -11.91
N TYR A 127 -3.67 -4.91 -11.83
CA TYR A 127 -4.15 -3.53 -11.82
C TYR A 127 -4.38 -2.93 -13.20
N LYS A 128 -4.01 -3.65 -14.28
CA LYS A 128 -4.13 -3.21 -15.67
C LYS A 128 -3.37 -1.91 -15.92
N VAL A 129 -2.17 -1.83 -15.38
CA VAL A 129 -1.25 -0.71 -15.60
C VAL A 129 -0.13 -1.14 -16.57
N ASP A 130 0.27 -0.23 -17.46
CA ASP A 130 1.36 -0.47 -18.38
C ASP A 130 2.69 -0.07 -17.74
N VAL A 131 3.69 -0.94 -17.79
CA VAL A 131 5.07 -0.57 -17.46
C VAL A 131 5.67 0.09 -18.69
N ILE A 132 5.89 1.40 -18.63
CA ILE A 132 6.24 2.21 -19.80
C ILE A 132 7.69 2.65 -19.85
N GLY A 133 8.46 2.41 -18.79
CA GLY A 133 9.87 2.78 -18.69
C GLY A 133 10.41 2.57 -17.30
N GLY A 134 11.61 3.07 -17.07
CA GLY A 134 12.29 2.96 -15.79
C GLY A 134 13.79 3.19 -15.94
N ASP A 135 14.54 2.79 -14.93
CA ASP A 135 16.00 2.86 -14.90
C ASP A 135 16.57 1.65 -14.16
N THR A 136 17.76 1.21 -14.55
CA THR A 136 18.47 0.13 -13.85
C THR A 136 19.90 0.56 -13.61
N THR A 137 20.29 0.62 -12.33
CA THR A 137 21.63 1.04 -11.94
C THR A 137 22.21 0.15 -10.84
N SER A 138 23.46 0.39 -10.47
CA SER A 138 24.11 -0.36 -9.39
C SER A 138 23.91 0.33 -8.05
N SER A 139 23.79 -0.49 -6.97
CA SER A 139 23.83 -0.04 -5.59
C SER A 139 25.04 -0.61 -4.86
N GLN A 140 25.68 0.18 -4.01
CA GLN A 140 26.73 -0.31 -3.13
C GLN A 140 26.16 -1.00 -1.89
N LYS A 141 24.89 -0.72 -1.54
CA LYS A 141 24.23 -1.24 -0.33
C LYS A 141 22.80 -1.61 -0.66
N GLY A 142 22.54 -2.92 -0.71
CA GLY A 142 21.18 -3.43 -0.79
C GLY A 142 20.46 -3.19 -2.12
N LEU A 143 19.16 -3.43 -2.06
CA LEU A 143 18.19 -3.24 -3.13
C LEU A 143 17.37 -1.98 -2.87
N ILE A 144 17.23 -1.15 -3.90
CA ILE A 144 16.40 0.05 -3.88
C ILE A 144 15.45 -0.02 -5.08
N ILE A 145 14.16 0.23 -4.84
CA ILE A 145 13.12 0.22 -5.86
C ILE A 145 12.38 1.55 -5.79
N SER A 146 12.27 2.24 -6.90
CA SER A 146 11.40 3.41 -7.04
C SER A 146 10.40 3.17 -8.16
N ILE A 147 9.12 3.32 -7.85
CA ILE A 147 8.06 3.25 -8.84
C ILE A 147 7.34 4.59 -8.88
N THR A 148 7.09 5.08 -10.09
CA THR A 148 6.20 6.21 -10.31
C THR A 148 4.94 5.71 -10.97
N ALA A 149 3.78 5.94 -10.35
CA ALA A 149 2.48 5.64 -10.90
C ALA A 149 1.84 6.88 -11.52
N ILE A 150 1.19 6.67 -12.66
CA ILE A 150 0.43 7.68 -13.39
C ILE A 150 -1.01 7.18 -13.50
N GLY A 151 -1.94 8.03 -13.11
CA GLY A 151 -3.38 7.78 -13.23
C GLY A 151 -4.10 8.87 -13.96
N GLU A 152 -5.35 8.61 -14.29
CA GLU A 152 -6.24 9.53 -14.95
C GLU A 152 -7.60 9.61 -14.25
N ALA A 153 -8.19 10.80 -14.24
CA ALA A 153 -9.56 11.02 -13.77
C ALA A 153 -10.20 12.20 -14.47
N ASP A 154 -11.52 12.27 -14.47
CA ASP A 154 -12.24 13.48 -14.77
C ASP A 154 -12.07 14.48 -13.61
N GLU A 155 -11.96 15.77 -13.91
CA GLU A 155 -11.68 16.81 -12.90
C GLU A 155 -12.70 16.82 -11.77
N ASN A 156 -13.94 16.55 -12.06
CA ASN A 156 -15.04 16.52 -11.09
C ASN A 156 -15.07 15.23 -10.24
N GLU A 157 -14.31 14.17 -10.60
CA GLU A 157 -14.24 12.90 -9.86
C GLU A 157 -13.09 12.88 -8.87
N ILE A 158 -12.04 13.70 -9.07
CA ILE A 158 -10.87 13.71 -8.20
C ILE A 158 -11.29 14.00 -6.75
N ALA A 159 -10.83 13.15 -5.84
CA ALA A 159 -10.87 13.37 -4.40
C ALA A 159 -9.52 13.88 -3.90
N TYR A 160 -9.54 14.75 -2.92
CA TYR A 160 -8.35 15.31 -2.28
C TYR A 160 -8.36 14.97 -0.79
N ARG A 161 -7.23 15.09 -0.12
CA ARG A 161 -7.17 15.01 1.35
C ARG A 161 -7.96 16.12 2.05
N GLY A 162 -8.08 17.31 1.41
CA GLY A 162 -8.88 18.43 1.88
C GLY A 162 -10.25 18.47 1.20
N GLY A 163 -11.29 18.91 1.93
CA GLY A 163 -12.66 19.06 1.41
C GLY A 163 -13.75 18.45 2.29
N ALA A 164 -13.39 17.76 3.38
CA ALA A 164 -14.36 17.30 4.36
C ALA A 164 -15.06 18.46 5.04
N ASN A 165 -16.34 18.30 5.31
CA ASN A 165 -17.18 19.27 6.00
C ASN A 165 -17.59 18.74 7.37
N GLN A 166 -17.98 19.67 8.25
CA GLN A 166 -18.61 19.29 9.52
C GLN A 166 -19.84 18.41 9.25
N SER A 167 -20.00 17.36 10.04
CA SER A 167 -21.04 16.33 9.95
C SER A 167 -20.85 15.30 8.83
N ASP A 168 -19.81 15.41 7.99
CA ASP A 168 -19.48 14.33 7.06
C ASP A 168 -19.15 13.06 7.83
N LEU A 169 -19.55 11.92 7.27
CA LEU A 169 -19.25 10.61 7.82
C LEU A 169 -17.84 10.20 7.44
N LEU A 170 -17.09 9.66 8.41
CA LEU A 170 -15.78 9.07 8.18
C LEU A 170 -15.94 7.58 7.90
N VAL A 171 -15.44 7.13 6.77
CA VAL A 171 -15.62 5.78 6.22
C VAL A 171 -14.27 5.16 5.91
N VAL A 172 -14.13 3.86 6.21
CA VAL A 172 -12.96 3.07 5.84
C VAL A 172 -13.39 1.84 5.04
N THR A 173 -12.52 1.39 4.14
CA THR A 173 -12.67 0.12 3.43
C THR A 173 -11.99 -1.02 4.20
N GLY A 174 -12.38 -2.27 3.95
CA GLY A 174 -11.75 -3.46 4.51
C GLY A 174 -11.65 -3.48 6.03
N ASP A 175 -10.58 -4.06 6.53
CA ASP A 175 -10.17 -4.06 7.93
C ASP A 175 -8.76 -3.44 8.09
N ILE A 176 -8.40 -3.10 9.33
CA ILE A 176 -7.21 -2.31 9.64
C ILE A 176 -6.33 -2.96 10.71
N GLY A 177 -5.03 -2.67 10.64
CA GLY A 177 -4.00 -3.11 11.59
C GLY A 177 -3.41 -4.49 11.30
N ALA A 178 -3.99 -5.25 10.36
CA ALA A 178 -3.55 -6.61 10.05
C ALA A 178 -2.12 -6.66 9.49
N ALA A 179 -1.76 -5.71 8.62
CA ALA A 179 -0.43 -5.64 8.03
C ALA A 179 0.66 -5.45 9.10
N TYR A 180 0.45 -4.53 10.05
CA TYR A 180 1.40 -4.32 11.14
C TYR A 180 1.59 -5.56 12.01
N MET A 181 0.52 -6.31 12.35
CA MET A 181 0.66 -7.56 13.11
C MET A 181 1.37 -8.64 12.30
N GLY A 182 1.18 -8.68 10.98
CA GLY A 182 1.97 -9.51 10.08
C GLY A 182 3.46 -9.22 10.17
N LEU A 183 3.84 -7.94 10.19
CA LEU A 183 5.23 -7.51 10.39
C LEU A 183 5.76 -7.97 11.76
N GLN A 184 4.99 -7.82 12.84
CA GLN A 184 5.41 -8.23 14.18
C GLN A 184 5.68 -9.74 14.27
N VAL A 185 4.84 -10.56 13.63
CA VAL A 185 5.06 -12.01 13.55
C VAL A 185 6.34 -12.32 12.77
N LEU A 186 6.53 -11.71 11.59
CA LEU A 186 7.71 -11.93 10.75
C LEU A 186 9.01 -11.52 11.46
N GLU A 187 9.02 -10.39 12.17
CA GLU A 187 10.17 -9.94 12.94
C GLU A 187 10.46 -10.87 14.13
N ARG A 188 9.44 -11.35 14.85
CA ARG A 188 9.61 -12.35 15.90
C ARG A 188 10.25 -13.63 15.36
N GLU A 189 9.72 -14.18 14.28
CA GLU A 189 10.21 -15.42 13.69
C GLU A 189 11.65 -15.27 13.15
N LYS A 190 11.98 -14.11 12.57
CA LYS A 190 13.35 -13.77 12.18
C LYS A 190 14.30 -13.81 13.38
N GLN A 191 13.92 -13.22 14.53
CA GLN A 191 14.72 -13.25 15.75
C GLN A 191 14.90 -14.68 16.26
N VAL A 192 13.84 -15.50 16.28
CA VAL A 192 13.90 -16.92 16.67
C VAL A 192 14.85 -17.69 15.77
N PHE A 193 14.74 -17.51 14.45
CA PHE A 193 15.60 -18.17 13.47
C PHE A 193 17.09 -17.77 13.62
N GLN A 194 17.36 -16.50 13.91
CA GLN A 194 18.75 -16.03 14.15
C GLN A 194 19.40 -16.72 15.36
N VAL A 195 18.63 -17.00 16.41
CA VAL A 195 19.13 -17.71 17.61
C VAL A 195 19.20 -19.22 17.39
N ASN A 196 18.25 -19.79 16.65
CA ASN A 196 18.18 -21.22 16.37
C ASN A 196 17.83 -21.50 14.90
N PRO A 197 18.82 -21.51 13.98
CA PRO A 197 18.59 -21.70 12.55
C PRO A 197 17.99 -23.08 12.16
N ASN A 198 17.96 -24.03 13.10
CA ASN A 198 17.33 -25.34 12.88
C ASN A 198 15.82 -25.34 13.16
N SER A 199 15.30 -24.28 13.78
CA SER A 199 13.86 -24.10 13.99
C SER A 199 13.23 -23.55 12.71
N GLN A 200 12.27 -24.30 12.16
CA GLN A 200 11.46 -23.77 11.06
C GLN A 200 10.28 -22.99 11.64
N PRO A 201 10.04 -21.75 11.19
CA PRO A 201 8.88 -20.99 11.64
C PRO A 201 7.58 -21.72 11.26
N ASP A 202 6.62 -21.77 12.18
CA ASP A 202 5.26 -22.20 11.88
C ASP A 202 4.40 -20.94 11.66
N LEU A 203 4.13 -20.65 10.39
CA LEU A 203 3.40 -19.46 9.97
C LEU A 203 1.94 -19.75 9.59
N ASP A 204 1.50 -21.01 9.62
CA ASP A 204 0.18 -21.43 9.14
C ASP A 204 -0.96 -20.73 9.89
N ALA A 205 -0.77 -20.47 11.19
CA ALA A 205 -1.75 -19.77 12.01
C ALA A 205 -1.86 -18.26 11.72
N TYR A 206 -0.91 -17.69 10.97
CA TYR A 206 -0.79 -16.25 10.72
C TYR A 206 -0.97 -15.87 9.25
N THR A 207 -1.46 -16.79 8.43
CA THR A 207 -1.52 -16.64 6.96
C THR A 207 -2.14 -15.32 6.53
N TYR A 208 -3.31 -14.96 7.08
CA TYR A 208 -4.02 -13.74 6.72
C TYR A 208 -3.20 -12.46 7.00
N ILE A 209 -2.71 -12.28 8.23
CA ILE A 209 -1.99 -11.07 8.61
C ILE A 209 -0.63 -10.96 7.90
N ILE A 210 0.04 -12.11 7.64
CA ILE A 210 1.28 -12.15 6.87
C ILE A 210 1.00 -11.78 5.40
N GLU A 211 -0.09 -12.28 4.82
CA GLU A 211 -0.47 -11.91 3.45
C GLU A 211 -0.74 -10.40 3.36
N ARG A 212 -1.44 -9.81 4.31
CA ARG A 212 -1.68 -8.36 4.38
C ARG A 212 -0.38 -7.55 4.39
N GLN A 213 0.67 -8.03 5.08
CA GLN A 213 1.98 -7.38 5.13
C GLN A 213 2.81 -7.61 3.86
N LEU A 214 2.89 -8.84 3.38
CA LEU A 214 3.78 -9.19 2.28
C LEU A 214 3.19 -8.88 0.90
N LYS A 215 1.86 -8.97 0.77
CA LYS A 215 1.12 -8.79 -0.47
C LYS A 215 -0.15 -7.98 -0.24
N PRO A 216 -0.03 -6.69 0.11
CA PRO A 216 -1.19 -5.82 0.24
C PRO A 216 -1.94 -5.66 -1.09
N GLU A 217 -3.18 -5.19 -1.03
CA GLU A 217 -4.01 -4.94 -2.21
C GLU A 217 -4.49 -3.48 -2.22
N ALA A 218 -4.22 -2.77 -3.32
CA ALA A 218 -4.79 -1.42 -3.52
C ALA A 218 -6.26 -1.50 -3.92
N ARG A 219 -7.08 -0.64 -3.38
CA ARG A 219 -8.55 -0.66 -3.52
C ARG A 219 -9.04 -0.01 -4.83
N LYS A 220 -8.60 -0.58 -5.97
CA LYS A 220 -9.04 -0.15 -7.32
C LYS A 220 -10.55 -0.29 -7.55
N ASP A 221 -11.21 -1.16 -6.78
CA ASP A 221 -12.64 -1.44 -6.83
C ASP A 221 -13.49 -0.27 -6.30
N VAL A 222 -12.96 0.47 -5.32
CA VAL A 222 -13.70 1.52 -4.58
C VAL A 222 -14.20 2.62 -5.51
N ARG A 223 -13.39 3.07 -6.47
CA ARG A 223 -13.81 4.07 -7.46
C ARG A 223 -15.08 3.61 -8.21
N THR A 224 -15.12 2.36 -8.64
CA THR A 224 -16.28 1.80 -9.36
C THR A 224 -17.48 1.67 -8.44
N LEU A 225 -17.28 1.27 -7.19
CA LEU A 225 -18.35 1.16 -6.19
C LEU A 225 -18.95 2.53 -5.86
N LEU A 226 -18.11 3.54 -5.63
CA LEU A 226 -18.56 4.90 -5.34
C LEU A 226 -19.34 5.51 -6.52
N HIS A 227 -18.85 5.31 -7.75
CA HIS A 227 -19.55 5.75 -8.95
C HIS A 227 -20.92 5.07 -9.11
N ALA A 228 -21.01 3.75 -8.87
CA ALA A 228 -22.26 3.00 -8.95
C ALA A 228 -23.30 3.45 -7.89
N LEU A 229 -22.82 3.95 -6.74
CA LEU A 229 -23.66 4.50 -5.67
C LEU A 229 -23.95 5.99 -5.85
N GLU A 230 -23.43 6.62 -6.91
CA GLU A 230 -23.50 8.07 -7.11
C GLU A 230 -23.01 8.86 -5.90
N ILE A 231 -21.86 8.42 -5.33
CA ILE A 231 -21.20 9.07 -4.21
C ILE A 231 -19.89 9.68 -4.70
N LYS A 232 -19.68 10.95 -4.36
CA LYS A 232 -18.39 11.61 -4.49
C LYS A 232 -17.81 11.82 -3.08
N PRO A 233 -16.63 11.25 -2.76
CA PRO A 233 -15.96 11.53 -1.49
C PRO A 233 -15.69 13.03 -1.34
N THR A 234 -15.93 13.57 -0.16
CA THR A 234 -15.61 14.96 0.16
C THR A 234 -14.13 15.14 0.50
N SER A 235 -13.50 14.09 1.07
CA SER A 235 -12.05 13.95 1.19
C SER A 235 -11.65 12.48 1.14
N MET A 236 -10.39 12.18 0.80
CA MET A 236 -9.91 10.80 0.66
C MET A 236 -8.40 10.71 0.81
N ILE A 237 -7.93 9.58 1.38
CA ILE A 237 -6.52 9.21 1.56
C ILE A 237 -6.46 7.68 1.68
N ASP A 238 -5.32 7.04 1.38
CA ASP A 238 -5.08 5.66 1.75
C ASP A 238 -4.42 5.54 3.13
N ILE A 239 -4.44 4.34 3.72
CA ILE A 239 -3.85 4.09 5.05
C ILE A 239 -2.49 3.43 4.86
N SER A 240 -1.44 4.25 4.81
CA SER A 240 -0.04 3.84 4.68
C SER A 240 0.73 3.93 5.99
N ASP A 241 0.59 5.02 6.76
CA ASP A 241 1.31 5.26 8.02
C ASP A 241 0.51 4.90 9.27
N GLY A 242 -0.80 4.67 9.09
CA GLY A 242 -1.74 4.28 10.13
C GLY A 242 -2.94 5.22 10.24
N LEU A 243 -4.09 4.64 10.58
CA LEU A 243 -5.39 5.33 10.59
C LEU A 243 -5.38 6.67 11.33
N SER A 244 -4.67 6.76 12.46
CA SER A 244 -4.60 8.00 13.25
C SER A 244 -3.86 9.11 12.52
N SER A 245 -2.79 8.79 11.80
CA SER A 245 -2.02 9.72 10.96
C SER A 245 -2.90 10.26 9.85
N GLU A 246 -3.58 9.37 9.14
CA GLU A 246 -4.40 9.74 7.98
C GLU A 246 -5.62 10.57 8.38
N ILE A 247 -6.26 10.28 9.51
CA ILE A 247 -7.32 11.13 10.07
C ILE A 247 -6.80 12.55 10.34
N MET A 248 -5.59 12.66 10.91
CA MET A 248 -5.01 13.98 11.18
C MET A 248 -4.72 14.75 9.89
N HIS A 249 -4.26 14.06 8.83
CA HIS A 249 -4.06 14.67 7.53
C HIS A 249 -5.36 15.18 6.91
N LEU A 250 -6.43 14.38 6.92
CA LEU A 250 -7.75 14.82 6.46
C LEU A 250 -8.28 16.02 7.24
N CYS A 251 -8.22 15.95 8.58
CA CYS A 251 -8.69 17.01 9.46
C CYS A 251 -7.92 18.32 9.26
N LYS A 252 -6.58 18.24 9.19
CA LYS A 252 -5.71 19.41 8.99
C LYS A 252 -5.98 20.11 7.67
N GLN A 253 -6.10 19.34 6.57
CA GLN A 253 -6.32 19.90 5.24
C GLN A 253 -7.75 20.41 5.04
N SER A 254 -8.73 19.80 5.72
CA SER A 254 -10.14 20.21 5.66
C SER A 254 -10.50 21.27 6.71
N LYS A 255 -9.64 21.54 7.70
CA LYS A 255 -9.89 22.45 8.84
C LYS A 255 -11.14 22.03 9.64
N VAL A 256 -11.20 20.76 10.00
CA VAL A 256 -12.28 20.14 10.78
C VAL A 256 -11.68 19.31 11.93
N GLY A 257 -12.51 19.02 12.94
CA GLY A 257 -12.22 18.02 13.95
C GLY A 257 -12.81 16.66 13.53
N CYS A 258 -12.59 15.63 14.35
CA CYS A 258 -13.10 14.28 14.11
C CYS A 258 -13.40 13.55 15.42
N ASN A 259 -14.48 12.78 15.44
CA ASN A 259 -14.74 11.75 16.42
C ASN A 259 -14.64 10.38 15.74
N LEU A 260 -13.60 9.61 16.08
CA LEU A 260 -13.42 8.21 15.71
C LEU A 260 -14.05 7.33 16.78
N TYR A 261 -14.82 6.32 16.42
CA TYR A 261 -15.49 5.43 17.35
C TYR A 261 -14.77 4.08 17.46
N GLU A 262 -14.26 3.77 18.65
CA GLU A 262 -13.56 2.51 18.92
C GLU A 262 -14.39 1.25 18.60
N ASP A 263 -15.68 1.28 18.92
CA ASP A 263 -16.60 0.15 18.70
C ASP A 263 -17.00 -0.06 17.23
N LYS A 264 -16.58 0.84 16.35
CA LYS A 264 -16.85 0.80 14.91
C LYS A 264 -15.64 0.41 14.06
N LEU A 265 -14.47 0.24 14.67
CA LEU A 265 -13.29 -0.16 13.94
C LEU A 265 -13.48 -1.58 13.35
N PRO A 266 -13.29 -1.76 12.04
CA PRO A 266 -13.34 -3.07 11.41
C PRO A 266 -12.05 -3.84 11.72
N LEU A 267 -12.13 -4.78 12.64
CA LEU A 267 -11.00 -5.60 13.10
C LEU A 267 -11.24 -7.07 12.73
N ASP A 268 -10.29 -7.67 12.04
CA ASP A 268 -10.35 -9.10 11.72
C ASP A 268 -10.15 -9.97 12.98
N PRO A 269 -10.87 -11.10 13.13
CA PRO A 269 -10.70 -12.00 14.27
C PRO A 269 -9.29 -12.56 14.43
N GLN A 270 -8.56 -12.86 13.33
CA GLN A 270 -7.19 -13.35 13.41
C GLN A 270 -6.26 -12.25 13.92
N PHE A 271 -6.43 -11.00 13.43
CA PHE A 271 -5.71 -9.84 13.95
C PHE A 271 -5.92 -9.68 15.45
N MET A 272 -7.17 -9.74 15.96
CA MET A 272 -7.45 -9.60 17.38
C MET A 272 -6.79 -10.72 18.22
N ASN A 273 -6.85 -11.98 17.76
CA ASN A 273 -6.22 -13.11 18.44
C ASN A 273 -4.70 -12.94 18.52
N VAL A 274 -4.07 -12.44 17.47
CA VAL A 274 -2.62 -12.22 17.45
C VAL A 274 -2.23 -11.04 18.33
N CYS A 275 -3.02 -9.98 18.38
CA CYS A 275 -2.80 -8.89 19.36
C CYS A 275 -2.83 -9.42 20.80
N GLU A 276 -3.79 -10.31 21.14
CA GLU A 276 -3.86 -10.95 22.47
C GLU A 276 -2.61 -11.81 22.74
N GLU A 277 -2.17 -12.63 21.78
CA GLU A 277 -0.95 -13.43 21.87
C GLU A 277 0.29 -12.58 22.16
N PHE A 278 0.41 -11.42 21.50
CA PHE A 278 1.50 -10.47 21.69
C PHE A 278 1.31 -9.55 22.91
N ASN A 279 0.21 -9.69 23.63
CA ASN A 279 -0.17 -8.81 24.75
C ASN A 279 -0.21 -7.32 24.33
N LEU A 280 -0.75 -7.05 23.15
CA LEU A 280 -0.95 -5.73 22.58
C LEU A 280 -2.44 -5.35 22.60
N ASP A 281 -2.72 -4.07 22.82
CA ASP A 281 -4.08 -3.56 22.71
C ASP A 281 -4.47 -3.40 21.22
N ALA A 282 -5.48 -4.16 20.78
CA ALA A 282 -5.89 -4.22 19.39
C ALA A 282 -6.35 -2.87 18.84
N THR A 283 -7.00 -2.02 19.65
CA THR A 283 -7.39 -0.67 19.24
C THR A 283 -6.16 0.18 18.95
N THR A 284 -5.19 0.17 19.86
CA THR A 284 -3.93 0.92 19.70
C THR A 284 -3.17 0.48 18.46
N VAL A 285 -3.08 -0.82 18.20
CA VAL A 285 -2.44 -1.36 17.00
C VAL A 285 -3.18 -0.93 15.75
N ALA A 286 -4.49 -1.09 15.70
CA ALA A 286 -5.30 -0.79 14.53
C ALA A 286 -5.26 0.69 14.11
N ILE A 287 -5.17 1.62 15.08
CA ILE A 287 -5.14 3.04 14.77
C ILE A 287 -3.74 3.60 14.46
N ASN A 288 -2.66 2.86 14.82
CA ASN A 288 -1.29 3.30 14.60
C ASN A 288 -0.46 2.39 13.68
N GLY A 289 -0.94 1.16 13.41
CA GLY A 289 -0.31 0.27 12.44
C GLY A 289 -0.49 0.78 11.02
N GLY A 290 0.57 0.78 10.25
CA GLY A 290 0.56 1.19 8.84
C GLY A 290 0.52 0.01 7.89
N GLU A 291 0.65 0.33 6.60
CA GLU A 291 0.73 -0.60 5.46
C GLU A 291 -0.54 -1.40 5.15
N ASP A 292 -1.71 -0.94 5.62
CA ASP A 292 -2.99 -1.59 5.30
C ASP A 292 -3.44 -1.33 3.85
N TYR A 293 -3.11 -0.17 3.27
CA TYR A 293 -3.48 0.28 1.92
C TYR A 293 -4.99 0.21 1.65
N GLU A 294 -5.79 0.29 2.72
CA GLU A 294 -7.21 0.54 2.65
C GLU A 294 -7.48 2.03 2.43
N LEU A 295 -8.68 2.39 1.95
CA LEU A 295 -9.03 3.79 1.72
C LEU A 295 -9.83 4.34 2.89
N LEU A 296 -9.40 5.50 3.37
CA LEU A 296 -10.11 6.33 4.33
C LEU A 296 -10.70 7.54 3.61
N PHE A 297 -12.00 7.77 3.73
CA PHE A 297 -12.65 8.88 3.06
C PHE A 297 -13.83 9.44 3.83
N THR A 298 -14.26 10.62 3.44
CA THR A 298 -15.47 11.23 4.00
C THR A 298 -16.54 11.37 2.94
N ILE A 299 -17.80 11.25 3.37
CA ILE A 299 -18.99 11.47 2.54
C ILE A 299 -19.97 12.37 3.27
N ALA A 300 -20.81 13.07 2.51
CA ALA A 300 -21.90 13.86 3.07
C ALA A 300 -22.88 12.97 3.86
N MET A 301 -23.44 13.48 4.96
CA MET A 301 -24.44 12.76 5.77
C MET A 301 -25.64 12.29 4.93
N ASP A 302 -26.00 13.01 3.90
CA ASP A 302 -27.13 12.67 3.02
C ASP A 302 -26.90 11.37 2.22
N ASP A 303 -25.63 10.94 2.07
CA ASP A 303 -25.26 9.69 1.40
C ASP A 303 -25.25 8.47 2.33
N PHE A 304 -25.60 8.64 3.63
CA PHE A 304 -25.61 7.56 4.62
C PHE A 304 -26.37 6.32 4.16
N ASP A 305 -27.60 6.50 3.66
CA ASP A 305 -28.43 5.37 3.26
C ASP A 305 -27.90 4.62 2.04
N LYS A 306 -27.02 5.23 1.24
CA LYS A 306 -26.39 4.60 0.07
C LYS A 306 -25.32 3.58 0.47
N ILE A 307 -24.63 3.79 1.60
CA ILE A 307 -23.55 2.90 2.06
C ILE A 307 -23.93 2.01 3.24
N LYS A 308 -25.04 2.29 3.90
CA LYS A 308 -25.50 1.54 5.06
C LYS A 308 -25.65 0.05 4.75
N GLY A 309 -24.91 -0.79 5.48
CA GLY A 309 -24.93 -2.25 5.28
C GLY A 309 -24.15 -2.74 4.04
N ASN A 310 -23.43 -1.88 3.36
CA ASN A 310 -22.51 -2.28 2.29
C ASN A 310 -21.28 -2.96 2.93
N PRO A 311 -20.95 -4.20 2.55
CA PRO A 311 -19.84 -4.94 3.17
C PRO A 311 -18.45 -4.35 2.86
N ASN A 312 -18.34 -3.48 1.87
CA ASN A 312 -17.07 -2.87 1.48
C ASN A 312 -16.75 -1.59 2.27
N PHE A 313 -17.72 -1.04 3.00
CA PHE A 313 -17.59 0.26 3.66
C PHE A 313 -18.03 0.20 5.11
N THR A 314 -17.17 0.67 6.01
CA THR A 314 -17.47 0.78 7.44
C THR A 314 -17.43 2.25 7.86
N ILE A 315 -18.55 2.75 8.40
CA ILE A 315 -18.60 4.08 9.00
C ILE A 315 -17.96 3.99 10.39
N ILE A 316 -16.80 4.63 10.55
CA ILE A 316 -16.00 4.56 11.78
C ILE A 316 -16.04 5.83 12.62
N GLY A 317 -16.62 6.91 12.08
CA GLY A 317 -16.64 8.21 12.76
C GLY A 317 -17.41 9.26 12.01
N HIS A 318 -17.22 10.51 12.42
CA HIS A 318 -17.74 11.68 11.71
C HIS A 318 -16.87 12.91 11.96
N MET A 319 -16.93 13.87 11.05
CA MET A 319 -16.23 15.13 11.15
C MET A 319 -16.99 16.11 12.05
N THR A 320 -16.24 16.87 12.87
CA THR A 320 -16.75 17.87 13.82
C THR A 320 -16.20 19.25 13.50
N GLN A 321 -16.50 20.24 14.31
CA GLN A 321 -15.86 21.55 14.23
C GLN A 321 -14.37 21.42 14.57
N GLU A 322 -13.52 22.20 13.90
CA GLU A 322 -12.06 22.23 14.17
C GLU A 322 -11.75 22.49 15.65
N SER A 323 -12.52 23.38 16.29
CA SER A 323 -12.37 23.74 17.71
C SER A 323 -12.63 22.58 18.68
N GLU A 324 -13.33 21.54 18.25
CA GLU A 324 -13.55 20.34 19.07
C GLU A 324 -12.33 19.43 19.12
N GLY A 325 -11.42 19.55 18.14
CA GLY A 325 -10.24 18.70 18.04
C GLY A 325 -10.53 17.30 17.47
N ILE A 326 -9.55 16.42 17.57
CA ILE A 326 -9.60 15.05 17.00
C ILE A 326 -9.56 14.06 18.16
N HIS A 327 -10.58 13.21 18.28
CA HIS A 327 -10.76 12.31 19.42
C HIS A 327 -11.09 10.88 19.02
N LEU A 328 -10.57 9.94 19.80
CA LEU A 328 -11.12 8.59 19.89
C LEU A 328 -12.22 8.56 20.96
N VAL A 329 -13.41 8.13 20.59
CA VAL A 329 -14.52 7.87 21.49
C VAL A 329 -14.47 6.40 21.87
N THR A 330 -14.11 6.11 23.11
CA THR A 330 -13.93 4.76 23.60
C THR A 330 -15.27 4.02 23.77
N ARG A 331 -15.25 2.71 23.91
CA ARG A 331 -16.43 1.88 24.22
C ARG A 331 -17.14 2.32 25.49
N ALA A 332 -16.41 2.96 26.41
CA ALA A 332 -16.97 3.57 27.62
C ALA A 332 -17.55 4.99 27.39
N ASN A 333 -17.69 5.41 26.13
CA ASN A 333 -18.14 6.74 25.71
C ASN A 333 -17.28 7.89 26.27
N THR A 334 -15.99 7.66 26.47
CA THR A 334 -15.02 8.68 26.89
C THR A 334 -14.28 9.19 25.67
N ARG A 335 -14.19 10.52 25.53
CA ARG A 335 -13.37 11.15 24.49
C ARG A 335 -11.94 11.28 24.95
N ILE A 336 -10.99 10.71 24.22
CA ILE A 336 -9.55 10.86 24.44
C ILE A 336 -8.92 11.48 23.18
N PRO A 337 -8.00 12.45 23.32
CA PRO A 337 -7.32 13.04 22.17
C PRO A 337 -6.63 11.96 21.34
N LEU A 338 -6.91 11.92 20.05
CA LEU A 338 -6.20 11.05 19.11
C LEU A 338 -4.80 11.61 18.89
N LYS A 339 -3.80 10.73 18.93
CA LYS A 339 -2.40 11.07 18.66
C LYS A 339 -1.87 10.12 17.60
N ALA A 340 -1.29 10.65 16.54
CA ALA A 340 -0.55 9.86 15.59
C ALA A 340 0.74 9.34 16.25
N ARG A 341 0.94 8.05 16.22
CA ARG A 341 2.16 7.34 16.61
C ARG A 341 2.59 6.39 15.49
N GLY A 342 2.08 6.68 14.27
CA GLY A 342 2.43 5.93 13.07
C GLY A 342 3.91 6.06 12.72
N TRP A 343 4.31 5.41 11.68
CA TRP A 343 5.69 5.43 11.21
C TRP A 343 6.10 6.84 10.76
N ASP A 344 7.30 7.25 11.15
CA ASP A 344 7.92 8.51 10.73
C ASP A 344 9.37 8.20 10.32
N ALA A 345 9.66 8.35 9.01
CA ALA A 345 10.95 8.04 8.42
C ALA A 345 12.13 8.86 8.96
N ILE A 346 11.85 9.98 9.65
CA ILE A 346 12.87 10.96 10.08
C ILE A 346 12.84 11.19 11.60
N ALA A 347 11.87 10.62 12.33
CA ALA A 347 11.84 10.72 13.78
C ALA A 347 13.09 10.06 14.40
N GLU A 348 13.71 10.73 15.37
CA GLU A 348 14.75 10.12 16.22
C GLU A 348 14.09 9.05 17.11
N GLU A 349 14.70 7.85 17.19
CA GLU A 349 14.27 6.74 18.04
C GLU A 349 14.24 7.09 19.55
#